data_4fe09a248e23a735c07a31ec8b972abe
#
_entry.id   4fe09a248e23a735c07a31ec8b972abe
#
_cell.length_a   1.000
_cell.length_b   1.000
_cell.length_c   1.000
_cell.angle_alpha   90.00
_cell.angle_beta   90.00
_cell.angle_gamma   90.00
#
_symmetry.space_group_name_H-M   'P 1'
#
loop_
_entity.id
_entity.type
_entity.pdbx_description
1 polymer ?
#
loop_
_entity_poly.entity_id
_entity_poly.type
_entity_poly.pdbx_seq_one_letter_code
_entity_poly.pdbx_strand_id
1 'polypeptide(L)'
;LPIYAAGSGYNPEWENQGIKATLQDRDSRIQIFTKMDGSVENYTSDGANTVDLSWTVKGNNETRIVTGYAVKKGKNYDVLQQLNHDYGQSGSIVFRGTEALLNYMEASWLKNNTIDATADKYWRALRTRAKVDPDYNKTIAATNMQEEAKWDFGAYSHGQLVDATTSTLRRARRDEFIGEASRWEDLIRWRACDQVNGYQIEGMKYWGTVYEGTWLDGETNLA
;
A
#
# COMPACT_ATOMS: atom_id res chain seq x y z
N LEU A 1 6.55 -11.17 3.40
CA LEU A 1 6.87 -11.94 2.19
C LEU A 1 5.99 -11.48 1.03
N PRO A 2 6.42 -11.68 -0.25
CA PRO A 2 5.58 -11.45 -1.42
C PRO A 2 4.29 -12.27 -1.37
N ILE A 3 3.22 -11.78 -2.01
CA ILE A 3 1.89 -12.43 -1.94
C ILE A 3 1.89 -13.87 -2.49
N TYR A 4 2.72 -14.15 -3.47
CA TYR A 4 2.86 -15.47 -4.09
C TYR A 4 3.76 -16.43 -3.30
N ALA A 5 4.47 -15.96 -2.26
CA ALA A 5 5.39 -16.79 -1.49
C ALA A 5 4.65 -17.55 -0.38
N ALA A 6 5.05 -18.80 -0.18
CA ALA A 6 4.56 -19.60 0.94
C ALA A 6 4.80 -18.86 2.28
N GLY A 7 3.82 -18.88 3.16
CA GLY A 7 3.88 -18.17 4.44
C GLY A 7 3.71 -16.65 4.36
N SER A 8 3.27 -16.11 3.21
CA SER A 8 3.00 -14.68 3.04
C SER A 8 1.80 -14.18 3.85
N GLY A 9 0.91 -15.07 4.29
CA GLY A 9 -0.38 -14.73 4.91
C GLY A 9 -1.43 -14.22 3.91
N TYR A 10 -1.12 -14.14 2.62
CA TYR A 10 -2.11 -13.74 1.62
C TYR A 10 -3.16 -14.83 1.46
N ASN A 11 -4.44 -14.43 1.51
CA ASN A 11 -5.57 -15.31 1.28
C ASN A 11 -6.04 -15.21 -0.17
N PRO A 12 -5.83 -16.25 -1.00
CA PRO A 12 -6.27 -16.23 -2.40
C PRO A 12 -7.81 -16.34 -2.55
N GLU A 13 -8.50 -16.81 -1.52
CA GLU A 13 -9.96 -17.01 -1.52
C GLU A 13 -10.75 -15.71 -1.20
N TRP A 14 -10.12 -14.55 -1.32
CA TRP A 14 -10.74 -13.27 -0.98
C TRP A 14 -12.01 -13.00 -1.83
N GLU A 15 -12.08 -13.52 -3.04
CA GLU A 15 -13.26 -13.37 -3.92
C GLU A 15 -14.52 -13.93 -3.27
N ASN A 16 -14.36 -14.99 -2.46
CA ASN A 16 -15.46 -15.65 -1.73
C ASN A 16 -15.62 -15.14 -0.29
N GLN A 17 -14.61 -14.43 0.25
CA GLN A 17 -14.57 -13.98 1.65
C GLN A 17 -14.54 -12.45 1.79
N GLY A 18 -14.39 -11.74 0.70
CA GLY A 18 -14.32 -10.28 0.65
C GLY A 18 -12.93 -9.70 0.85
N ILE A 19 -12.78 -8.42 0.49
CA ILE A 19 -11.49 -7.70 0.54
C ILE A 19 -10.85 -7.73 1.92
N LYS A 20 -11.63 -7.74 3.00
CA LYS A 20 -11.11 -7.85 4.37
C LYS A 20 -10.20 -9.06 4.56
N ALA A 21 -10.48 -10.16 3.85
CA ALA A 21 -9.66 -11.37 3.90
C ALA A 21 -8.25 -11.16 3.33
N THR A 22 -8.07 -10.22 2.40
CA THR A 22 -6.75 -9.88 1.85
C THR A 22 -5.85 -9.14 2.83
N LEU A 23 -6.42 -8.57 3.89
CA LEU A 23 -5.75 -7.73 4.89
C LEU A 23 -5.41 -8.48 6.17
N GLN A 24 -5.94 -9.70 6.34
CA GLN A 24 -5.66 -10.56 7.49
C GLN A 24 -4.27 -11.18 7.34
N ASP A 25 -3.59 -11.39 8.48
CA ASP A 25 -2.27 -12.02 8.58
C ASP A 25 -1.17 -11.39 7.68
N ARG A 26 -1.39 -10.15 7.27
CA ARG A 26 -0.47 -9.35 6.46
C ARG A 26 0.35 -8.38 7.32
N ASP A 27 1.25 -7.65 6.68
CA ASP A 27 1.96 -6.53 7.28
C ASP A 27 0.97 -5.60 7.99
N SER A 28 1.16 -5.38 9.29
CA SER A 28 0.23 -4.59 10.12
C SER A 28 0.06 -3.15 9.64
N ARG A 29 1.01 -2.62 8.86
CA ARG A 29 0.92 -1.29 8.27
C ARG A 29 -0.26 -1.17 7.32
N ILE A 30 -0.62 -2.24 6.60
CA ILE A 30 -1.76 -2.16 5.69
C ILE A 30 -3.06 -1.87 6.44
N GLN A 31 -3.24 -2.44 7.64
CA GLN A 31 -4.41 -2.17 8.49
C GLN A 31 -4.40 -0.75 9.08
N ILE A 32 -3.19 -0.20 9.29
CA ILE A 32 -3.01 1.18 9.79
C ILE A 32 -3.24 2.19 8.67
N PHE A 33 -2.81 1.87 7.44
CA PHE A 33 -2.82 2.80 6.31
C PHE A 33 -4.12 2.78 5.52
N THR A 34 -4.92 1.72 5.64
CA THR A 34 -6.17 1.57 4.90
C THR A 34 -7.38 1.63 5.83
N LYS A 35 -8.50 2.12 5.30
CA LYS A 35 -9.79 2.04 5.98
C LYS A 35 -10.25 0.58 5.98
N MET A 36 -10.71 0.12 7.14
CA MET A 36 -11.28 -1.20 7.31
C MET A 36 -12.74 -1.04 7.65
N ASP A 37 -13.59 -1.86 7.04
CA ASP A 37 -15.01 -1.90 7.34
C ASP A 37 -15.25 -2.10 8.85
N GLY A 38 -16.13 -1.28 9.44
CA GLY A 38 -16.40 -1.27 10.87
C GLY A 38 -15.30 -0.63 11.75
N SER A 39 -14.16 -0.19 11.19
CA SER A 39 -13.17 0.58 11.95
C SER A 39 -13.64 2.02 12.18
N VAL A 40 -13.05 2.69 13.17
CA VAL A 40 -13.41 4.10 13.45
C VAL A 40 -13.06 4.99 12.25
N GLU A 41 -14.06 5.70 11.77
CA GLU A 41 -13.91 6.73 10.72
C GLU A 41 -13.54 8.07 11.35
N ASN A 42 -14.29 8.52 12.33
CA ASN A 42 -14.04 9.74 13.07
C ASN A 42 -14.76 9.75 14.42
N TYR A 43 -14.45 10.71 15.26
CA TYR A 43 -15.13 10.98 16.52
C TYR A 43 -15.96 12.25 16.41
N THR A 44 -17.21 12.18 16.89
CA THR A 44 -18.14 13.29 17.04
C THR A 44 -18.44 13.51 18.52
N SER A 45 -19.22 14.56 18.83
CA SER A 45 -19.76 14.76 20.19
C SER A 45 -20.57 13.58 20.70
N ASP A 46 -21.20 12.84 19.79
CA ASP A 46 -22.16 11.77 20.09
C ASP A 46 -21.52 10.37 20.05
N GLY A 47 -20.23 10.29 19.74
CA GLY A 47 -19.48 9.05 19.70
C GLY A 47 -18.64 8.85 18.44
N ALA A 48 -18.28 7.60 18.16
CA ALA A 48 -17.46 7.24 17.01
C ALA A 48 -18.35 6.82 15.82
N ASN A 49 -18.11 7.43 14.65
CA ASN A 49 -18.59 6.92 13.39
C ASN A 49 -17.67 5.83 12.89
N THR A 50 -18.23 4.80 12.27
CA THR A 50 -17.49 3.70 11.69
C THR A 50 -17.43 3.77 10.17
N VAL A 51 -16.37 3.23 9.60
CA VAL A 51 -16.21 3.07 8.16
C VAL A 51 -17.24 2.08 7.64
N ASP A 52 -17.98 2.47 6.61
CA ASP A 52 -18.80 1.60 5.79
C ASP A 52 -18.22 1.54 4.38
N LEU A 53 -17.61 0.40 4.03
CA LEU A 53 -17.00 0.22 2.71
C LEU A 53 -18.02 -0.08 1.60
N SER A 54 -19.30 -0.19 1.91
CA SER A 54 -20.36 -0.29 0.88
C SER A 54 -20.36 0.94 -0.05
N TRP A 55 -19.84 2.07 0.43
CA TRP A 55 -19.65 3.29 -0.35
C TRP A 55 -18.66 3.14 -1.51
N THR A 56 -17.84 2.11 -1.51
CA THR A 56 -16.88 1.85 -2.60
C THR A 56 -17.56 1.74 -3.96
N VAL A 57 -18.78 1.27 -3.98
CA VAL A 57 -19.59 1.09 -5.20
C VAL A 57 -20.77 2.07 -5.25
N LYS A 58 -21.42 2.34 -4.11
CA LYS A 58 -22.60 3.22 -4.02
C LYS A 58 -22.29 4.71 -4.02
N GLY A 59 -21.06 5.10 -3.73
CA GLY A 59 -20.66 6.51 -3.65
C GLY A 59 -20.81 7.24 -5.00
N ASN A 60 -20.96 8.57 -4.95
CA ASN A 60 -20.89 9.43 -6.13
C ASN A 60 -19.47 9.41 -6.72
N ASN A 61 -19.27 10.07 -7.85
CA ASN A 61 -17.97 10.08 -8.55
C ASN A 61 -16.80 10.58 -7.69
N GLU A 62 -17.06 11.38 -6.66
CA GLU A 62 -16.04 11.92 -5.75
C GLU A 62 -15.68 10.96 -4.61
N THR A 63 -16.61 10.10 -4.21
CA THR A 63 -16.48 9.24 -3.04
C THR A 63 -16.25 7.76 -3.37
N ARG A 64 -16.37 7.37 -4.64
CA ARG A 64 -16.12 5.98 -5.06
C ARG A 64 -14.69 5.55 -4.82
N ILE A 65 -14.53 4.37 -4.26
CA ILE A 65 -13.23 3.74 -4.02
C ILE A 65 -13.12 2.52 -4.93
N VAL A 66 -12.89 2.76 -6.20
CA VAL A 66 -12.92 1.75 -7.26
C VAL A 66 -11.91 0.60 -7.08
N THR A 67 -10.88 0.79 -6.25
CA THR A 67 -9.88 -0.25 -5.96
C THR A 67 -10.27 -1.16 -4.80
N GLY A 68 -11.35 -0.86 -4.08
CA GLY A 68 -11.74 -1.56 -2.85
C GLY A 68 -10.90 -1.20 -1.61
N TYR A 69 -9.85 -0.40 -1.76
CA TYR A 69 -8.97 0.02 -0.67
C TYR A 69 -8.97 1.53 -0.55
N ALA A 70 -9.35 2.04 0.61
CA ALA A 70 -9.29 3.47 0.93
C ALA A 70 -8.12 3.77 1.85
N VAL A 71 -7.34 4.80 1.54
CA VAL A 71 -6.23 5.23 2.38
C VAL A 71 -6.76 6.07 3.54
N LYS A 72 -6.28 5.78 4.76
CA LYS A 72 -6.54 6.59 5.97
C LYS A 72 -5.28 7.19 6.59
N LYS A 73 -4.11 6.87 6.05
CA LYS A 73 -2.84 7.38 6.55
C LYS A 73 -2.82 8.91 6.53
N GLY A 74 -2.42 9.52 7.64
CA GLY A 74 -2.42 10.99 7.78
C GLY A 74 -3.78 11.61 8.08
N LYS A 75 -4.83 10.78 8.25
CA LYS A 75 -6.17 11.23 8.58
C LYS A 75 -6.23 11.80 10.01
N ASN A 76 -6.95 12.89 10.17
CA ASN A 76 -7.39 13.34 11.48
C ASN A 76 -8.72 12.67 11.85
N TYR A 77 -8.85 12.22 13.09
CA TYR A 77 -10.07 11.55 13.57
C TYR A 77 -11.11 12.50 14.16
N ASP A 78 -10.78 13.78 14.36
CA ASP A 78 -11.72 14.80 14.79
C ASP A 78 -12.56 15.24 13.59
N VAL A 79 -13.89 15.03 13.67
CA VAL A 79 -14.82 15.37 12.59
C VAL A 79 -14.81 16.86 12.26
N LEU A 80 -14.63 17.74 13.26
CA LEU A 80 -14.59 19.18 13.03
C LEU A 80 -13.40 19.59 12.16
N GLN A 81 -12.29 18.88 12.27
CA GLN A 81 -11.11 19.13 11.45
C GLN A 81 -11.19 18.49 10.06
N GLN A 82 -12.10 17.55 9.84
CA GLN A 82 -12.33 16.94 8.53
C GLN A 82 -13.29 17.73 7.66
N LEU A 83 -14.35 18.27 8.26
CA LEU A 83 -15.46 18.93 7.57
C LEU A 83 -15.22 20.39 7.26
N ASN A 84 -14.23 21.01 7.88
CA ASN A 84 -14.02 22.45 7.76
C ASN A 84 -12.56 22.71 7.31
N HIS A 85 -12.40 23.24 6.11
CA HIS A 85 -11.09 23.52 5.50
C HIS A 85 -10.24 24.50 6.32
N ASP A 86 -10.87 25.34 7.13
CA ASP A 86 -10.18 26.41 7.89
C ASP A 86 -9.68 25.95 9.26
N TYR A 87 -10.09 24.77 9.74
CA TYR A 87 -9.78 24.30 11.10
C TYR A 87 -8.80 23.12 11.14
N GLY A 88 -8.29 22.66 10.02
CA GLY A 88 -7.34 21.57 9.99
C GLY A 88 -6.02 21.92 10.66
N GLN A 89 -5.66 21.20 11.73
CA GLN A 89 -4.39 21.37 12.47
C GLN A 89 -3.36 20.30 12.13
N SER A 90 -3.66 19.44 11.17
CA SER A 90 -2.74 18.39 10.70
C SER A 90 -1.63 19.01 9.85
N GLY A 91 -0.39 18.83 10.28
CA GLY A 91 0.76 19.27 9.50
C GLY A 91 0.99 18.40 8.26
N SER A 92 1.43 19.02 7.17
CA SER A 92 1.92 18.28 6.00
C SER A 92 3.32 17.77 6.25
N ILE A 93 3.54 16.48 6.04
CA ILE A 93 4.87 15.87 6.14
C ILE A 93 5.63 16.20 4.88
N VAL A 94 6.71 16.96 5.00
CA VAL A 94 7.62 17.28 3.89
C VAL A 94 8.73 16.26 3.78
N PHE A 95 9.29 15.86 4.93
CA PHE A 95 10.36 14.87 5.04
C PHE A 95 10.31 14.19 6.40
N ARG A 96 10.66 12.92 6.48
CA ARG A 96 10.69 12.18 7.75
C ARG A 96 11.88 11.25 7.86
N GLY A 97 12.28 10.94 9.09
CA GLY A 97 13.48 10.14 9.39
C GLY A 97 13.52 8.79 8.65
N THR A 98 12.39 8.13 8.45
CA THR A 98 12.33 6.89 7.68
C THR A 98 12.83 7.04 6.25
N GLU A 99 12.63 8.19 5.65
CA GLU A 99 13.12 8.47 4.29
C GLU A 99 14.65 8.51 4.27
N ALA A 100 15.27 9.16 5.26
CA ALA A 100 16.73 9.18 5.39
C ALA A 100 17.30 7.76 5.52
N LEU A 101 16.65 6.89 6.32
CA LEU A 101 17.10 5.50 6.48
C LEU A 101 16.97 4.72 5.16
N LEU A 102 15.85 4.84 4.47
CA LEU A 102 15.62 4.17 3.19
C LEU A 102 16.56 4.68 2.09
N ASN A 103 16.82 5.98 2.05
CA ASN A 103 17.79 6.59 1.11
C ASN A 103 19.20 6.05 1.36
N TYR A 104 19.62 5.94 2.64
CA TYR A 104 20.91 5.36 2.97
C TYR A 104 21.02 3.90 2.53
N MET A 105 20.01 3.09 2.84
CA MET A 105 19.99 1.67 2.49
C MET A 105 20.10 1.47 0.98
N GLU A 106 19.33 2.20 0.20
CA GLU A 106 19.36 2.13 -1.27
C GLU A 106 20.72 2.62 -1.83
N ALA A 107 21.23 3.75 -1.35
CA ALA A 107 22.49 4.29 -1.79
C ALA A 107 23.70 3.37 -1.44
N SER A 108 23.70 2.77 -0.24
CA SER A 108 24.72 1.81 0.16
C SER A 108 24.73 0.58 -0.74
N TRP A 109 23.55 0.02 -1.02
CA TRP A 109 23.41 -1.12 -1.94
C TRP A 109 23.87 -0.77 -3.35
N LEU A 110 23.40 0.32 -3.92
CA LEU A 110 23.74 0.72 -5.28
C LEU A 110 25.23 1.04 -5.45
N LYS A 111 25.89 1.56 -4.41
CA LYS A 111 27.31 1.91 -4.44
C LYS A 111 28.21 0.69 -4.33
N ASN A 112 27.88 -0.22 -3.42
CA ASN A 112 28.78 -1.28 -2.97
C ASN A 112 28.34 -2.68 -3.40
N ASN A 113 27.14 -2.83 -3.92
CA ASN A 113 26.47 -4.12 -4.18
C ASN A 113 26.45 -5.03 -2.93
N THR A 114 26.44 -4.42 -1.76
CA THR A 114 26.38 -5.09 -0.44
C THR A 114 25.54 -4.27 0.52
N ILE A 115 24.88 -4.94 1.44
CA ILE A 115 24.19 -4.29 2.57
C ILE A 115 25.22 -4.17 3.69
N ASP A 116 25.72 -2.96 3.94
CA ASP A 116 26.65 -2.71 5.04
C ASP A 116 25.97 -2.83 6.42
N ALA A 117 26.75 -2.85 7.49
CA ALA A 117 26.25 -3.01 8.84
C ALA A 117 25.25 -1.91 9.27
N THR A 118 25.37 -0.70 8.72
CA THR A 118 24.47 0.41 9.01
C THR A 118 23.14 0.22 8.26
N ALA A 119 23.19 -0.16 6.99
CA ALA A 119 22.00 -0.48 6.20
C ALA A 119 21.26 -1.68 6.78
N ASP A 120 21.95 -2.75 7.20
CA ASP A 120 21.36 -3.90 7.89
C ASP A 120 20.62 -3.47 9.16
N LYS A 121 21.27 -2.67 10.02
CA LYS A 121 20.66 -2.13 11.23
C LYS A 121 19.39 -1.35 10.93
N TYR A 122 19.41 -0.47 9.93
CA TYR A 122 18.25 0.34 9.56
C TYR A 122 17.12 -0.51 9.01
N TRP A 123 17.43 -1.45 8.15
CA TRP A 123 16.40 -2.31 7.55
C TRP A 123 15.70 -3.16 8.60
N ARG A 124 16.46 -3.80 9.49
CA ARG A 124 15.90 -4.56 10.61
C ARG A 124 15.06 -3.69 11.54
N ALA A 125 15.51 -2.47 11.85
CA ALA A 125 14.77 -1.54 12.70
C ALA A 125 13.41 -1.14 12.08
N LEU A 126 13.37 -0.85 10.77
CA LEU A 126 12.14 -0.53 10.05
C LEU A 126 11.16 -1.71 10.05
N ARG A 127 11.67 -2.92 9.81
CA ARG A 127 10.86 -4.15 9.82
C ARG A 127 10.32 -4.47 11.21
N THR A 128 11.14 -4.33 12.25
CA THR A 128 10.71 -4.51 13.65
C THR A 128 9.61 -3.52 14.03
N ARG A 129 9.76 -2.24 13.65
CA ARG A 129 8.72 -1.23 13.86
C ARG A 129 7.40 -1.60 13.15
N ALA A 130 7.49 -2.13 11.94
CA ALA A 130 6.35 -2.60 11.15
C ALA A 130 5.75 -3.93 11.68
N LYS A 131 6.33 -4.51 12.75
CA LYS A 131 5.93 -5.81 13.31
C LYS A 131 5.97 -6.96 12.31
N VAL A 132 6.90 -6.90 11.36
CA VAL A 132 7.20 -7.99 10.44
C VAL A 132 8.54 -8.62 10.79
N ASP A 133 8.80 -9.84 10.32
CA ASP A 133 10.07 -10.53 10.55
C ASP A 133 11.26 -9.60 10.21
N PRO A 134 12.16 -9.29 11.14
CA PRO A 134 13.28 -8.41 10.92
C PRO A 134 14.30 -8.95 9.90
N ASP A 135 14.28 -10.25 9.63
CA ASP A 135 15.18 -10.86 8.65
C ASP A 135 14.67 -10.61 7.21
N TYR A 136 15.18 -9.54 6.61
CA TYR A 136 14.85 -9.18 5.23
C TYR A 136 15.41 -10.17 4.20
N ASN A 137 16.42 -10.98 4.54
CA ASN A 137 16.99 -11.97 3.62
C ASN A 137 15.96 -13.03 3.23
N LYS A 138 15.05 -13.38 4.14
CA LYS A 138 13.93 -14.26 3.82
C LYS A 138 13.03 -13.68 2.73
N THR A 139 12.84 -12.36 2.73
CA THR A 139 12.05 -11.70 1.70
C THR A 139 12.80 -11.65 0.38
N ILE A 140 14.10 -11.34 0.40
CA ILE A 140 14.96 -11.36 -0.81
C ILE A 140 14.95 -12.76 -1.43
N ALA A 141 15.18 -13.80 -0.63
CA ALA A 141 15.20 -15.19 -1.09
C ALA A 141 13.85 -15.65 -1.67
N ALA A 142 12.73 -15.13 -1.15
CA ALA A 142 11.38 -15.45 -1.63
C ALA A 142 10.94 -14.58 -2.82
N THR A 143 11.72 -13.57 -3.21
CA THR A 143 11.36 -12.66 -4.29
C THR A 143 11.65 -13.28 -5.66
N ASN A 144 10.59 -13.50 -6.43
CA ASN A 144 10.66 -13.93 -7.83
C ASN A 144 10.44 -12.72 -8.73
N MET A 145 11.47 -12.30 -9.45
CA MET A 145 11.42 -11.10 -10.28
C MET A 145 10.45 -11.19 -11.45
N GLN A 146 10.15 -12.40 -11.95
CA GLN A 146 9.13 -12.59 -12.99
C GLN A 146 7.72 -12.37 -12.45
N GLU A 147 7.48 -12.71 -11.19
CA GLU A 147 6.20 -12.41 -10.53
C GLU A 147 6.09 -10.93 -10.16
N GLU A 148 7.16 -10.32 -9.63
CA GLU A 148 7.18 -8.87 -9.33
C GLU A 148 6.92 -8.02 -10.57
N ALA A 149 7.48 -8.43 -11.72
CA ALA A 149 7.34 -7.76 -13.01
C ALA A 149 5.89 -7.58 -13.47
N LYS A 150 4.98 -8.43 -13.02
CA LYS A 150 3.56 -8.38 -13.39
C LYS A 150 2.81 -7.24 -12.70
N TRP A 151 3.28 -6.82 -11.51
CA TRP A 151 2.50 -5.99 -10.60
C TRP A 151 3.21 -4.73 -10.10
N ASP A 152 4.53 -4.63 -10.27
CA ASP A 152 5.31 -3.52 -9.75
C ASP A 152 6.24 -2.91 -10.81
N PHE A 153 5.93 -1.71 -11.24
CA PHE A 153 6.81 -0.95 -12.13
C PHE A 153 8.21 -0.75 -11.54
N GLY A 154 8.32 -0.68 -10.20
CA GLY A 154 9.61 -0.61 -9.52
C GLY A 154 10.50 -1.85 -9.66
N ALA A 155 9.99 -2.93 -10.25
CA ALA A 155 10.77 -4.11 -10.63
C ALA A 155 11.72 -3.85 -11.82
N TYR A 156 11.60 -2.70 -12.47
CA TYR A 156 12.36 -2.36 -13.68
C TYR A 156 13.30 -1.17 -13.47
N SER A 157 14.34 -1.13 -14.27
CA SER A 157 15.19 0.03 -14.55
C SER A 157 15.62 -0.04 -16.02
N HIS A 158 15.45 1.03 -16.79
CA HIS A 158 15.80 1.04 -18.23
C HIS A 158 15.22 -0.15 -19.03
N GLY A 159 13.98 -0.53 -18.75
CA GLY A 159 13.36 -1.67 -19.42
C GLY A 159 13.89 -3.05 -19.02
N GLN A 160 14.82 -3.13 -18.06
CA GLN A 160 15.39 -4.38 -17.56
C GLN A 160 14.92 -4.66 -16.13
N LEU A 161 14.71 -5.94 -15.81
CA LEU A 161 14.42 -6.36 -14.44
C LEU A 161 15.63 -6.08 -13.54
N VAL A 162 15.37 -5.52 -12.36
CA VAL A 162 16.38 -5.38 -11.33
C VAL A 162 16.58 -6.69 -10.57
N ASP A 163 17.62 -6.78 -9.75
CA ASP A 163 17.83 -7.92 -8.85
C ASP A 163 16.82 -7.94 -7.67
N ALA A 164 16.71 -9.08 -7.01
CA ALA A 164 15.77 -9.30 -5.90
C ALA A 164 16.03 -8.38 -4.70
N THR A 165 17.28 -8.01 -4.43
CA THR A 165 17.63 -7.10 -3.33
C THR A 165 17.15 -5.68 -3.64
N THR A 166 17.46 -5.18 -4.83
CA THR A 166 16.98 -3.88 -5.31
C THR A 166 15.46 -3.82 -5.29
N SER A 167 14.78 -4.84 -5.78
CA SER A 167 13.32 -4.92 -5.76
C SER A 167 12.76 -4.91 -4.33
N THR A 168 13.39 -5.64 -3.40
CA THR A 168 12.96 -5.70 -2.00
C THR A 168 13.17 -4.36 -1.27
N LEU A 169 14.26 -3.64 -1.56
CA LEU A 169 14.49 -2.28 -1.05
C LEU A 169 13.43 -1.30 -1.57
N ARG A 170 13.15 -1.33 -2.86
CA ARG A 170 12.13 -0.49 -3.51
C ARG A 170 10.73 -0.80 -2.98
N ARG A 171 10.43 -2.07 -2.71
CA ARG A 171 9.18 -2.49 -2.06
C ARG A 171 9.08 -1.95 -0.64
N ALA A 172 10.15 -2.07 0.17
CA ALA A 172 10.17 -1.53 1.53
C ALA A 172 9.85 -0.02 1.52
N ARG A 173 10.37 0.72 0.55
CA ARG A 173 10.08 2.14 0.34
C ARG A 173 8.62 2.37 -0.08
N ARG A 174 8.12 1.64 -1.05
CA ARG A 174 6.71 1.71 -1.49
C ARG A 174 5.76 1.46 -0.34
N ASP A 175 5.98 0.39 0.43
CA ASP A 175 5.10 -0.01 1.51
C ASP A 175 5.09 1.02 2.66
N GLU A 176 6.22 1.70 2.88
CA GLU A 176 6.34 2.75 3.90
C GLU A 176 5.67 4.05 3.47
N PHE A 177 5.73 4.41 2.18
CA PHE A 177 5.26 5.70 1.66
C PHE A 177 3.88 5.65 1.00
N ILE A 178 3.10 4.60 1.22
CA ILE A 178 1.69 4.56 0.77
C ILE A 178 0.98 5.84 1.23
N GLY A 179 0.36 6.56 0.28
CA GLY A 179 -0.38 7.79 0.54
C GLY A 179 0.46 9.05 0.78
N GLU A 180 1.79 9.01 0.55
CA GLU A 180 2.69 10.16 0.73
C GLU A 180 3.18 10.76 -0.61
N ALA A 181 2.56 10.41 -1.72
CA ALA A 181 2.80 10.96 -3.07
C ALA A 181 4.22 10.78 -3.64
N SER A 182 5.14 10.04 -2.98
CA SER A 182 6.54 9.90 -3.40
C SER A 182 6.77 8.89 -4.53
N ARG A 183 5.72 8.13 -4.91
CA ARG A 183 5.89 7.00 -5.83
C ARG A 183 6.32 7.43 -7.23
N TRP A 184 5.80 8.56 -7.71
CA TRP A 184 6.11 9.05 -9.05
C TRP A 184 7.57 9.45 -9.19
N GLU A 185 8.10 10.20 -8.24
CA GLU A 185 9.51 10.58 -8.18
C GLU A 185 10.42 9.36 -8.09
N ASP A 186 10.01 8.35 -7.32
CA ASP A 186 10.74 7.09 -7.23
C ASP A 186 10.82 6.37 -8.58
N LEU A 187 9.72 6.28 -9.33
CA LEU A 187 9.70 5.66 -10.65
C LEU A 187 10.58 6.42 -11.65
N ILE A 188 10.56 7.76 -11.60
CA ILE A 188 11.41 8.60 -12.45
C ILE A 188 12.89 8.36 -12.15
N ARG A 189 13.30 8.46 -10.87
CA ARG A 189 14.71 8.28 -10.50
C ARG A 189 15.22 6.86 -10.69
N TRP A 190 14.33 5.86 -10.64
CA TRP A 190 14.65 4.47 -10.95
C TRP A 190 14.62 4.17 -12.45
N ARG A 191 14.24 5.14 -13.28
CA ARG A 191 14.04 4.95 -14.73
C ARG A 191 13.09 3.77 -15.04
N ALA A 192 11.98 3.73 -14.31
CA ALA A 192 10.96 2.68 -14.39
C ALA A 192 9.69 3.17 -15.11
N CYS A 193 9.67 4.39 -15.65
CA CYS A 193 8.49 4.96 -16.27
C CYS A 193 8.11 4.31 -17.60
N ASP A 194 9.04 3.64 -18.28
CA ASP A 194 8.76 2.94 -19.54
C ASP A 194 7.64 1.90 -19.38
N GLN A 195 7.53 1.30 -18.20
CA GLN A 195 6.53 0.30 -17.88
C GLN A 195 5.13 0.88 -17.65
N VAL A 196 5.02 2.19 -17.46
CA VAL A 196 3.74 2.89 -17.30
C VAL A 196 3.05 3.08 -18.64
N ASN A 197 3.81 3.09 -19.74
CA ASN A 197 3.25 3.24 -21.08
C ASN A 197 2.39 2.02 -21.45
N GLY A 198 1.12 2.29 -21.75
CA GLY A 198 0.16 1.22 -22.07
C GLY A 198 -0.43 0.49 -20.87
N TYR A 199 -0.08 0.87 -19.64
CA TYR A 199 -0.71 0.29 -18.46
C TYR A 199 -2.18 0.72 -18.36
N GLN A 200 -3.04 -0.27 -18.22
CA GLN A 200 -4.45 -0.04 -17.97
C GLN A 200 -4.71 -0.05 -16.47
N ILE A 201 -5.31 1.02 -15.96
CA ILE A 201 -5.72 1.09 -14.56
C ILE A 201 -6.92 0.16 -14.35
N GLU A 202 -6.76 -0.78 -13.43
CA GLU A 202 -7.81 -1.73 -13.08
C GLU A 202 -8.42 -1.38 -11.73
N GLY A 203 -9.72 -1.64 -11.61
CA GLY A 203 -10.46 -1.54 -10.37
C GLY A 203 -10.50 -2.87 -9.62
N MET A 204 -11.28 -2.89 -8.54
CA MET A 204 -11.60 -4.10 -7.81
C MET A 204 -12.44 -5.02 -8.70
N LYS A 205 -12.10 -6.31 -8.73
CA LYS A 205 -12.97 -7.32 -9.33
C LYS A 205 -14.28 -7.38 -8.52
N TYR A 206 -15.37 -7.16 -9.20
CA TYR A 206 -16.72 -7.17 -8.60
C TYR A 206 -17.50 -8.44 -8.97
N TRP A 207 -17.54 -8.75 -10.27
CA TRP A 207 -18.26 -9.88 -10.81
C TRP A 207 -17.63 -11.23 -10.41
N GLY A 208 -18.46 -12.17 -9.98
CA GLY A 208 -18.00 -13.48 -9.49
C GLY A 208 -17.41 -13.44 -8.07
N THR A 209 -17.65 -12.36 -7.33
CA THR A 209 -17.20 -12.23 -5.93
C THR A 209 -18.40 -12.14 -4.98
N VAL A 210 -18.15 -12.17 -3.66
CA VAL A 210 -19.19 -11.98 -2.62
C VAL A 210 -19.91 -10.63 -2.72
N TYR A 211 -19.38 -9.70 -3.49
CA TYR A 211 -19.96 -8.36 -3.66
C TYR A 211 -20.99 -8.28 -4.76
N GLU A 212 -21.04 -9.28 -5.64
CA GLU A 212 -21.99 -9.31 -6.73
C GLU A 212 -23.43 -9.23 -6.20
N GLY A 213 -24.18 -8.24 -6.64
CA GLY A 213 -25.57 -7.99 -6.23
C GLY A 213 -25.74 -7.36 -4.84
N THR A 214 -24.67 -7.18 -4.03
CA THR A 214 -24.82 -6.69 -2.64
C THR A 214 -24.77 -5.17 -2.53
N TRP A 215 -24.05 -4.48 -3.42
CA TRP A 215 -23.80 -3.04 -3.35
C TRP A 215 -24.50 -2.24 -4.45
N LEU A 216 -25.35 -2.87 -5.20
CA LEU A 216 -26.20 -2.20 -6.20
C LEU A 216 -27.44 -1.65 -5.49
N ASP A 217 -27.57 -0.33 -5.42
CA ASP A 217 -28.90 0.24 -5.27
C ASP A 217 -29.63 0.08 -6.61
N GLY A 218 -30.97 -0.06 -6.58
CA GLY A 218 -31.75 -0.35 -7.76
C GLY A 218 -31.72 0.71 -8.89
N GLU A 219 -30.85 1.73 -8.77
CA GLU A 219 -30.69 2.82 -9.72
C GLU A 219 -29.35 2.81 -10.45
N THR A 220 -28.37 2.03 -9.99
CA THR A 220 -27.06 1.91 -10.66
C THR A 220 -27.08 0.76 -11.65
N ASN A 221 -27.44 1.04 -12.88
CA ASN A 221 -27.14 0.19 -14.03
C ASN A 221 -25.62 0.14 -14.24
N LEU A 222 -24.95 -0.79 -13.56
CA LEU A 222 -23.66 -1.29 -14.01
C LEU A 222 -23.97 -2.35 -15.07
N ALA A 223 -24.13 -1.90 -16.29
CA ALA A 223 -24.16 -2.75 -17.47
C ALA A 223 -22.73 -3.19 -17.81
#